data_6538fadbb2ceb13cf67f691e52edb41e
#
_entry.id   6538fadbb2ceb13cf67f691e52edb41e
#
_cell.length_a   1.000
_cell.length_b   1.000
_cell.length_c   1.000
_cell.angle_alpha   90.00
_cell.angle_beta   90.00
_cell.angle_gamma   90.00
#
_symmetry.space_group_name_H-M   'P 1'
#
loop_
_entity.id
_entity.type
_entity.pdbx_description
1 polymer ?
#
loop_
_entity_poly.entity_id
_entity_poly.type
_entity_poly.pdbx_seq_one_letter_code
_entity_poly.pdbx_strand_id
1 'polypeptide(L)'
;MVMRVPAEIQGELLKGVAITSSFVHASVALDNCDEKRPQLPDRGHDDNRRRHTTLYALYDWFMGWDQQWLRDLDDDLAVYSHDHGLYLPPVGSGYWTDGDLQSNVDTAWPLPDDAAGLLPAAISETADELRGVTRADIQSVLMQVPPSWPVTDEQLEGLGWWMERRAPAVAGRIEQLASS
;
A
#
# COMPACT_ATOMS: atom_id res chain seq x y z
N MET A 1 9.47 0.69 -2.27
CA MET A 1 10.75 1.41 -2.02
C MET A 1 11.66 0.44 -1.29
N VAL A 2 12.76 0.01 -1.90
CA VAL A 2 13.74 -0.86 -1.23
C VAL A 2 14.67 0.05 -0.43
N MET A 3 14.51 0.09 0.88
CA MET A 3 15.47 0.79 1.75
C MET A 3 16.51 -0.20 2.26
N ARG A 4 17.76 0.25 2.37
CA ARG A 4 18.80 -0.53 3.04
C ARG A 4 18.68 -0.33 4.54
N VAL A 5 18.39 -1.40 5.26
CA VAL A 5 18.45 -1.39 6.72
C VAL A 5 19.91 -1.11 7.15
N PRO A 6 20.17 -0.14 8.03
CA PRO A 6 21.51 0.07 8.59
C PRO A 6 22.09 -1.23 9.17
N ALA A 7 23.40 -1.42 9.01
CA ALA A 7 24.07 -2.68 9.41
C ALA A 7 23.89 -3.02 10.90
N GLU A 8 23.75 -1.99 11.74
CA GLU A 8 23.50 -2.13 13.17
C GLU A 8 22.14 -2.77 13.47
N ILE A 9 21.11 -2.40 12.69
CA ILE A 9 19.75 -2.94 12.84
C ILE A 9 19.66 -4.34 12.21
N GLN A 10 20.39 -4.61 11.13
CA GLN A 10 20.43 -5.95 10.54
C GLN A 10 20.88 -7.02 11.53
N GLY A 11 21.87 -6.72 12.38
CA GLY A 11 22.39 -7.63 13.38
C GLY A 11 21.37 -8.00 14.47
N GLU A 12 20.46 -7.11 14.80
CA GLU A 12 19.42 -7.34 15.82
C GLU A 12 18.21 -8.07 15.25
N LEU A 13 17.65 -7.59 14.14
CA LEU A 13 16.45 -8.14 13.52
C LEU A 13 16.67 -9.53 12.90
N LEU A 14 17.90 -9.84 12.52
CA LEU A 14 18.24 -11.06 11.79
C LEU A 14 18.98 -12.09 12.64
N LYS A 15 19.01 -11.88 13.95
CA LYS A 15 19.64 -12.79 14.91
C LYS A 15 18.94 -14.16 14.87
N GLY A 16 19.59 -15.14 14.24
CA GLY A 16 19.09 -16.51 14.10
C GLY A 16 18.36 -16.82 12.77
N VAL A 17 18.29 -15.86 11.86
CA VAL A 17 17.77 -16.10 10.51
C VAL A 17 18.94 -16.22 9.54
N ALA A 18 19.06 -17.40 8.89
CA ALA A 18 20.01 -17.57 7.80
C ALA A 18 19.49 -16.80 6.58
N ILE A 19 20.07 -15.62 6.30
CA ILE A 19 19.76 -14.86 5.09
C ILE A 19 20.50 -15.51 3.94
N THR A 20 19.75 -16.22 3.10
CA THR A 20 20.29 -16.84 1.89
C THR A 20 20.08 -15.97 0.65
N SER A 21 19.40 -14.80 0.78
CA SER A 21 19.16 -13.88 -0.32
C SER A 21 19.52 -12.45 0.07
N SER A 22 19.91 -11.66 -0.93
CA SER A 22 20.27 -10.24 -0.80
C SER A 22 19.06 -9.30 -0.61
N PHE A 23 17.85 -9.82 -0.48
CA PHE A 23 16.65 -9.02 -0.32
C PHE A 23 16.29 -8.89 1.15
N VAL A 24 16.55 -7.72 1.69
CA VAL A 24 16.00 -7.29 2.97
C VAL A 24 14.86 -6.32 2.66
N HIS A 25 13.64 -6.67 3.02
CA HIS A 25 12.55 -5.70 3.07
C HIS A 25 12.85 -4.73 4.20
N ALA A 26 13.23 -3.52 3.85
CA ALA A 26 13.40 -2.47 4.83
C ALA A 26 12.05 -1.78 5.03
N SER A 27 11.54 -1.87 6.23
CA SER A 27 10.59 -0.93 6.76
C SER A 27 11.32 0.27 7.36
N VAL A 28 10.72 1.45 7.32
CA VAL A 28 11.16 2.57 8.13
C VAL A 28 10.94 2.15 9.59
N ALA A 29 11.98 2.13 10.41
CA ALA A 29 11.80 1.99 11.84
C ALA A 29 11.26 3.33 12.36
N LEU A 30 10.04 3.33 12.86
CA LEU A 30 9.50 4.42 13.63
C LEU A 30 9.78 4.11 15.10
N ASP A 31 10.70 4.85 15.70
CA ASP A 31 11.13 4.60 17.08
C ASP A 31 10.09 5.03 18.11
N ASN A 32 9.26 6.02 17.77
CA ASN A 32 8.25 6.59 18.65
C ASN A 32 6.94 6.76 17.88
N CYS A 33 6.17 5.70 17.78
CA CYS A 33 4.87 5.72 17.08
C CYS A 33 3.75 5.17 17.95
N ASP A 34 2.53 5.58 17.68
CA ASP A 34 1.35 4.91 18.18
C ASP A 34 0.56 4.26 17.02
N GLU A 35 0.02 3.09 17.31
CA GLU A 35 -0.89 2.39 16.40
C GLU A 35 -2.29 2.94 16.62
N LYS A 36 -2.71 3.81 15.73
CA LYS A 36 -4.00 4.47 15.86
C LYS A 36 -4.58 4.82 14.49
N ARG A 37 -5.83 4.47 14.31
CA ARG A 37 -6.58 4.95 13.15
C ARG A 37 -6.62 6.48 13.16
N PRO A 38 -6.19 7.14 12.06
CA PRO A 38 -6.18 8.59 12.01
C PRO A 38 -7.59 9.16 12.13
N GLN A 39 -7.67 10.31 12.78
CA GLN A 39 -8.88 11.10 12.94
C GLN A 39 -8.80 12.34 12.06
N LEU A 40 -9.92 13.02 11.82
CA LEU A 40 -9.94 14.29 11.09
C LEU A 40 -8.92 15.32 11.58
N PRO A 41 -8.70 15.51 12.91
CA PRO A 41 -7.68 16.42 13.41
C PRO A 41 -6.26 16.05 12.98
N ASP A 42 -5.96 14.77 12.80
CA ASP A 42 -4.62 14.33 12.39
C ASP A 42 -4.26 14.84 10.99
N ARG A 43 -5.26 15.15 10.16
CA ARG A 43 -5.06 15.73 8.82
C ARG A 43 -4.50 17.15 8.84
N GLY A 44 -4.56 17.83 9.96
CA GLY A 44 -3.97 19.16 10.14
C GLY A 44 -2.46 19.16 10.36
N HIS A 45 -1.85 17.99 10.54
CA HIS A 45 -0.45 17.81 10.85
C HIS A 45 0.36 17.47 9.60
N ASP A 46 1.58 18.01 9.49
CA ASP A 46 2.50 17.78 8.38
C ASP A 46 1.78 17.69 7.02
N ASP A 47 2.14 16.72 6.23
CA ASP A 47 1.52 16.43 4.93
C ASP A 47 0.43 15.34 4.98
N ASN A 48 -0.19 15.13 6.13
CA ASN A 48 -1.19 14.08 6.33
C ASN A 48 -2.41 14.21 5.41
N ARG A 49 -2.80 15.43 5.04
CA ARG A 49 -3.88 15.67 4.08
C ARG A 49 -3.58 15.08 2.69
N ARG A 50 -2.29 15.00 2.32
CA ARG A 50 -1.80 14.34 1.11
C ARG A 50 -1.64 12.84 1.35
N ARG A 51 -0.98 12.44 2.44
CA ARG A 51 -0.72 11.04 2.78
C ARG A 51 -2.00 10.20 2.84
N HIS A 52 -3.06 10.72 3.46
CA HIS A 52 -4.36 10.04 3.50
C HIS A 52 -4.91 9.73 2.11
N THR A 53 -4.79 10.64 1.16
CA THR A 53 -5.26 10.41 -0.22
C THR A 53 -4.54 9.23 -0.86
N THR A 54 -3.22 9.18 -0.73
CA THR A 54 -2.42 8.07 -1.26
C THR A 54 -2.73 6.74 -0.57
N LEU A 55 -2.94 6.76 0.76
CA LEU A 55 -3.31 5.56 1.50
C LEU A 55 -4.71 5.05 1.13
N TYR A 56 -5.67 5.95 0.89
CA TYR A 56 -7.00 5.56 0.40
C TYR A 56 -6.91 4.88 -0.97
N ALA A 57 -6.10 5.43 -1.87
CA ALA A 57 -5.83 4.83 -3.16
C ALA A 57 -5.20 3.43 -3.02
N LEU A 58 -4.22 3.27 -2.12
CA LEU A 58 -3.60 1.98 -1.81
C LEU A 58 -4.63 0.97 -1.33
N TYR A 59 -5.48 1.36 -0.38
CA TYR A 59 -6.49 0.47 0.18
C TYR A 59 -7.54 0.03 -0.85
N ASP A 60 -8.01 0.93 -1.71
CA ASP A 60 -8.92 0.54 -2.78
C ASP A 60 -8.21 -0.31 -3.85
N TRP A 61 -7.01 0.07 -4.25
CA TRP A 61 -6.29 -0.63 -5.31
C TRP A 61 -6.00 -2.09 -4.94
N PHE A 62 -5.59 -2.33 -3.71
CA PHE A 62 -5.20 -3.64 -3.21
C PHE A 62 -6.25 -4.33 -2.34
N MET A 63 -7.47 -3.78 -2.22
CA MET A 63 -8.53 -4.29 -1.37
C MET A 63 -8.05 -4.49 0.08
N GLY A 64 -7.43 -3.44 0.64
CA GLY A 64 -6.79 -3.48 1.95
C GLY A 64 -7.72 -3.87 3.09
N TRP A 65 -7.59 -5.09 3.58
CA TRP A 65 -8.28 -5.59 4.75
C TRP A 65 -7.43 -5.38 6.00
N ASP A 66 -8.12 -5.17 7.14
CA ASP A 66 -7.44 -4.91 8.42
C ASP A 66 -6.45 -3.74 8.32
N GLN A 67 -6.96 -2.60 7.88
CA GLN A 67 -6.15 -1.40 7.65
C GLN A 67 -5.54 -0.92 8.96
N GLN A 68 -4.24 -1.01 9.06
CA GLN A 68 -3.48 -0.61 10.23
C GLN A 68 -2.72 0.67 9.96
N TRP A 69 -2.74 1.57 10.93
CA TRP A 69 -2.20 2.91 10.82
C TRP A 69 -1.21 3.16 11.93
N LEU A 70 -0.10 3.80 11.58
CA LEU A 70 0.88 4.32 12.52
C LEU A 70 0.91 5.85 12.43
N ARG A 71 1.08 6.50 13.57
CA ARG A 71 1.42 7.92 13.64
C ARG A 71 2.81 8.04 14.23
N ASP A 72 3.68 8.76 13.53
CA ASP A 72 5.00 9.11 14.04
C ASP A 72 4.86 10.27 15.01
N LEU A 73 5.17 10.05 16.28
CA LEU A 73 5.04 11.06 17.32
C LEU A 73 6.21 12.05 17.31
N ASP A 74 7.28 11.74 16.61
CA ASP A 74 8.47 12.59 16.46
C ASP A 74 8.46 13.40 15.15
N ASP A 75 7.55 13.11 14.22
CA ASP A 75 7.41 13.76 12.92
C ASP A 75 6.00 14.33 12.71
N ASP A 76 5.62 15.29 13.56
CA ASP A 76 4.35 16.02 13.51
C ASP A 76 3.12 15.12 13.23
N LEU A 77 3.05 13.96 13.87
CA LEU A 77 2.01 12.95 13.71
C LEU A 77 1.87 12.43 12.27
N ALA A 78 2.95 12.40 11.52
CA ALA A 78 2.98 11.85 10.16
C ALA A 78 2.38 10.44 10.12
N VAL A 79 1.44 10.22 9.18
CA VAL A 79 0.64 9.00 9.11
C VAL A 79 1.24 8.03 8.10
N TYR A 80 1.32 6.76 8.49
CA TYR A 80 1.78 5.65 7.67
C TYR A 80 0.79 4.49 7.73
N SER A 81 0.84 3.64 6.73
CA SER A 81 0.14 2.35 6.72
C SER A 81 1.14 1.21 6.90
N HIS A 82 0.77 0.18 7.65
CA HIS A 82 1.60 -1.00 7.88
C HIS A 82 0.77 -2.29 7.87
N ASP A 83 1.45 -3.44 7.97
CA ASP A 83 0.87 -4.79 7.97
C ASP A 83 -0.11 -5.06 6.81
N HIS A 84 0.42 -5.10 5.60
CA HIS A 84 -0.36 -5.33 4.38
C HIS A 84 -0.56 -6.81 4.05
N GLY A 85 -0.30 -7.71 5.00
CA GLY A 85 -0.31 -9.16 4.78
C GLY A 85 -1.69 -9.75 4.45
N LEU A 86 -2.76 -9.02 4.74
CA LEU A 86 -4.14 -9.47 4.48
C LEU A 86 -4.80 -8.73 3.28
N TYR A 87 -4.00 -8.06 2.47
CA TYR A 87 -4.47 -7.41 1.26
C TYR A 87 -4.65 -8.44 0.13
N LEU A 88 -5.28 -8.03 -0.95
CA LEU A 88 -5.67 -8.84 -2.09
C LEU A 88 -6.85 -9.80 -1.82
N PRO A 89 -7.64 -10.14 -2.85
CA PRO A 89 -8.72 -11.11 -2.71
C PRO A 89 -8.18 -12.55 -2.67
N PRO A 90 -8.83 -13.48 -1.97
CA PRO A 90 -9.97 -13.26 -1.09
C PRO A 90 -9.53 -12.57 0.19
N VAL A 91 -10.30 -11.55 0.56
CA VAL A 91 -9.93 -10.62 1.63
C VAL A 91 -9.67 -11.35 2.95
N GLY A 92 -8.56 -11.01 3.61
CA GLY A 92 -8.18 -11.61 4.89
C GLY A 92 -7.53 -13.00 4.82
N SER A 93 -7.27 -13.54 3.63
CA SER A 93 -6.66 -14.87 3.49
C SER A 93 -5.13 -14.86 3.44
N GLY A 94 -4.54 -13.75 2.99
CA GLY A 94 -3.11 -13.62 2.79
C GLY A 94 -2.53 -14.35 1.56
N TYR A 95 -3.39 -14.92 0.72
CA TYR A 95 -3.00 -15.51 -0.58
C TYR A 95 -4.17 -15.40 -1.57
N TRP A 96 -3.86 -15.44 -2.86
CA TRP A 96 -4.84 -15.29 -3.94
C TRP A 96 -4.76 -16.42 -4.95
N THR A 97 -5.85 -16.58 -5.71
CA THR A 97 -5.90 -17.37 -6.94
C THR A 97 -6.30 -16.48 -8.12
N ASP A 98 -6.07 -16.92 -9.34
CA ASP A 98 -6.53 -16.18 -10.52
C ASP A 98 -8.04 -15.96 -10.54
N GLY A 99 -8.81 -16.94 -10.05
CA GLY A 99 -10.26 -16.82 -9.91
C GLY A 99 -10.68 -15.71 -8.93
N ASP A 100 -9.95 -15.57 -7.83
CA ASP A 100 -10.19 -14.49 -6.87
C ASP A 100 -9.90 -13.13 -7.48
N LEU A 101 -8.79 -12.99 -8.18
CA LEU A 101 -8.41 -11.76 -8.86
C LEU A 101 -9.44 -11.37 -9.93
N GLN A 102 -9.84 -12.31 -10.80
CA GLN A 102 -10.82 -12.07 -11.86
C GLN A 102 -12.19 -11.68 -11.29
N SER A 103 -12.65 -12.35 -10.23
CA SER A 103 -13.95 -12.08 -9.62
C SER A 103 -14.01 -10.71 -8.93
N ASN A 104 -12.88 -10.14 -8.55
CA ASN A 104 -12.80 -8.91 -7.78
C ASN A 104 -12.16 -7.73 -8.54
N VAL A 105 -11.87 -7.88 -9.82
CA VAL A 105 -11.18 -6.83 -10.60
C VAL A 105 -11.94 -5.50 -10.63
N ASP A 106 -13.25 -5.55 -10.71
CA ASP A 106 -14.12 -4.35 -10.76
C ASP A 106 -14.71 -3.95 -9.40
N THR A 107 -14.39 -4.69 -8.34
CA THR A 107 -14.93 -4.42 -7.00
C THR A 107 -14.34 -3.15 -6.42
N ALA A 108 -15.19 -2.18 -6.07
CA ALA A 108 -14.79 -1.02 -5.29
C ALA A 108 -14.55 -1.44 -3.83
N TRP A 109 -13.47 -0.92 -3.23
CA TRP A 109 -13.19 -1.18 -1.83
C TRP A 109 -13.60 0.02 -0.96
N PRO A 110 -14.25 -0.20 0.19
CA PRO A 110 -14.67 0.89 1.04
C PRO A 110 -13.48 1.70 1.56
N LEU A 111 -13.58 3.01 1.49
CA LEU A 111 -12.60 3.89 2.10
C LEU A 111 -12.74 3.88 3.62
N PRO A 112 -11.63 4.02 4.36
CA PRO A 112 -11.65 3.90 5.83
C PRO A 112 -12.36 5.05 6.53
N ASP A 113 -12.38 6.25 5.91
CA ASP A 113 -12.94 7.49 6.46
C ASP A 113 -13.57 8.36 5.35
N ASP A 114 -14.19 9.48 5.76
CA ASP A 114 -14.68 10.47 4.83
C ASP A 114 -13.54 11.28 4.18
N ALA A 115 -13.87 12.04 3.14
CA ALA A 115 -12.92 12.88 2.41
C ALA A 115 -12.71 14.26 3.02
N ALA A 116 -13.37 14.60 4.14
CA ALA A 116 -13.28 15.92 4.73
C ALA A 116 -11.83 16.29 5.08
N GLY A 117 -11.40 17.45 4.63
CA GLY A 117 -10.06 17.97 4.88
C GLY A 117 -8.95 17.40 3.99
N LEU A 118 -9.23 16.52 3.04
CA LEU A 118 -8.25 16.16 2.00
C LEU A 118 -7.98 17.35 1.08
N LEU A 119 -6.77 17.39 0.51
CA LEU A 119 -6.38 18.44 -0.44
C LEU A 119 -6.87 18.08 -1.85
N PRO A 120 -7.66 18.92 -2.53
CA PRO A 120 -8.07 18.66 -3.91
C PRO A 120 -6.88 18.42 -4.86
N ALA A 121 -5.77 19.12 -4.65
CA ALA A 121 -4.55 18.91 -5.43
C ALA A 121 -3.97 17.50 -5.22
N ALA A 122 -3.94 17.00 -3.97
CA ALA A 122 -3.46 15.66 -3.67
C ALA A 122 -4.38 14.57 -4.26
N ILE A 123 -5.68 14.80 -4.25
CA ILE A 123 -6.67 13.93 -4.88
C ILE A 123 -6.40 13.82 -6.40
N SER A 124 -6.22 14.96 -7.06
CA SER A 124 -5.92 15.00 -8.50
C SER A 124 -4.58 14.32 -8.82
N GLU A 125 -3.53 14.65 -8.08
CA GLU A 125 -2.20 14.06 -8.26
C GLU A 125 -2.23 12.53 -8.10
N THR A 126 -2.83 12.03 -7.03
CA THR A 126 -2.94 10.57 -6.78
C THR A 126 -3.73 9.87 -7.89
N ALA A 127 -4.81 10.49 -8.37
CA ALA A 127 -5.59 9.94 -9.48
C ALA A 127 -4.80 9.92 -10.79
N ASP A 128 -4.02 10.97 -11.06
CA ASP A 128 -3.16 11.05 -12.25
C ASP A 128 -2.00 10.03 -12.19
N GLU A 129 -1.39 9.85 -11.02
CA GLU A 129 -0.39 8.81 -10.79
C GLU A 129 -0.94 7.41 -11.08
N LEU A 130 -2.13 7.09 -10.56
CA LEU A 130 -2.79 5.81 -10.83
C LEU A 130 -3.08 5.59 -12.32
N ARG A 131 -3.51 6.64 -13.04
CA ARG A 131 -3.73 6.56 -14.50
C ARG A 131 -2.43 6.40 -15.28
N GLY A 132 -1.35 6.95 -14.73
CA GLY A 132 -0.02 6.86 -15.29
C GLY A 132 0.66 5.50 -15.09
N VAL A 133 0.14 4.64 -14.21
CA VAL A 133 0.71 3.32 -13.96
C VAL A 133 0.66 2.47 -15.22
N THR A 134 1.83 2.05 -15.68
CA THR A 134 1.96 1.22 -16.88
C THR A 134 2.22 -0.25 -16.51
N ARG A 135 1.96 -1.13 -17.47
CA ARG A 135 2.35 -2.54 -17.34
C ARG A 135 3.83 -2.72 -17.05
N ALA A 136 4.69 -1.89 -17.64
CA ALA A 136 6.13 -1.96 -17.43
C ALA A 136 6.52 -1.59 -15.99
N ASP A 137 5.85 -0.63 -15.39
CA ASP A 137 6.07 -0.26 -13.99
C ASP A 137 5.68 -1.41 -13.06
N ILE A 138 4.51 -2.00 -13.28
CA ILE A 138 4.02 -3.16 -12.51
C ILE A 138 4.99 -4.34 -12.66
N GLN A 139 5.40 -4.68 -13.87
CA GLN A 139 6.35 -5.76 -14.12
C GLN A 139 7.68 -5.51 -13.41
N SER A 140 8.17 -4.27 -13.44
CA SER A 140 9.40 -3.87 -12.76
C SER A 140 9.35 -4.12 -11.25
N VAL A 141 8.18 -3.94 -10.63
CA VAL A 141 7.96 -4.23 -9.22
C VAL A 141 7.86 -5.73 -8.97
N LEU A 142 7.05 -6.44 -9.75
CA LEU A 142 6.83 -7.88 -9.58
C LEU A 142 8.09 -8.71 -9.83
N MET A 143 8.96 -8.28 -10.72
CA MET A 143 10.27 -8.93 -10.95
C MET A 143 11.22 -8.82 -9.76
N GLN A 144 10.91 -8.01 -8.76
CA GLN A 144 11.69 -7.93 -7.52
C GLN A 144 11.26 -8.98 -6.49
N VAL A 145 10.19 -9.71 -6.73
CA VAL A 145 9.77 -10.82 -5.86
C VAL A 145 10.84 -11.91 -5.91
N PRO A 146 11.38 -12.31 -4.74
CA PRO A 146 12.46 -13.31 -4.72
C PRO A 146 12.00 -14.65 -5.29
N PRO A 147 12.80 -15.31 -6.15
CA PRO A 147 12.46 -16.63 -6.70
C PRO A 147 12.30 -17.73 -5.64
N SER A 148 12.73 -17.47 -4.42
CA SER A 148 12.57 -18.40 -3.29
C SER A 148 11.20 -18.29 -2.61
N TRP A 149 10.39 -17.30 -2.96
CA TRP A 149 9.03 -17.17 -2.41
C TRP A 149 8.09 -18.19 -3.09
N PRO A 150 7.12 -18.73 -2.34
CA PRO A 150 6.19 -19.74 -2.84
C PRO A 150 5.10 -19.13 -3.72
N VAL A 151 5.49 -18.41 -4.76
CA VAL A 151 4.62 -17.80 -5.77
C VAL A 151 5.14 -18.15 -7.15
N THR A 152 4.24 -18.51 -8.08
CA THR A 152 4.61 -18.84 -9.46
C THR A 152 4.61 -17.61 -10.35
N ASP A 153 5.32 -17.69 -11.49
CA ASP A 153 5.31 -16.62 -12.51
C ASP A 153 3.90 -16.36 -13.03
N GLU A 154 3.07 -17.40 -13.19
CA GLU A 154 1.66 -17.27 -13.59
C GLU A 154 0.84 -16.49 -12.57
N GLN A 155 1.06 -16.75 -11.27
CA GLN A 155 0.39 -15.98 -10.20
C GLN A 155 0.83 -14.51 -10.22
N LEU A 156 2.11 -14.22 -10.43
CA LEU A 156 2.62 -12.86 -10.54
C LEU A 156 2.06 -12.16 -11.79
N GLU A 157 1.94 -12.87 -12.92
CA GLU A 157 1.32 -12.32 -14.13
C GLU A 157 -0.15 -12.00 -13.91
N GLY A 158 -0.91 -12.91 -13.28
CA GLY A 158 -2.30 -12.68 -12.90
C GLY A 158 -2.46 -11.47 -11.99
N LEU A 159 -1.59 -11.32 -10.98
CA LEU A 159 -1.56 -10.16 -10.10
C LEU A 159 -1.25 -8.87 -10.88
N GLY A 160 -0.28 -8.90 -11.77
CA GLY A 160 0.07 -7.75 -12.61
C GLY A 160 -1.09 -7.30 -13.52
N TRP A 161 -1.78 -8.25 -14.15
CA TRP A 161 -2.99 -7.97 -14.90
C TRP A 161 -4.08 -7.32 -14.04
N TRP A 162 -4.30 -7.84 -12.84
CA TRP A 162 -5.30 -7.32 -11.92
C TRP A 162 -4.98 -5.89 -11.47
N MET A 163 -3.73 -5.61 -11.11
CA MET A 163 -3.26 -4.28 -10.73
C MET A 163 -3.47 -3.27 -11.88
N GLU A 164 -3.06 -3.62 -13.10
CA GLU A 164 -3.20 -2.77 -14.29
C GLU A 164 -4.67 -2.44 -14.58
N ARG A 165 -5.55 -3.43 -14.48
CA ARG A 165 -6.97 -3.26 -14.74
C ARG A 165 -7.69 -2.40 -13.72
N ARG A 166 -7.29 -2.49 -12.46
CA ARG A 166 -7.93 -1.74 -11.36
C ARG A 166 -7.50 -0.29 -11.31
N ALA A 167 -6.27 0.05 -11.64
CA ALA A 167 -5.70 1.37 -11.46
C ALA A 167 -6.57 2.52 -12.02
N PRO A 168 -7.10 2.47 -13.26
CA PRO A 168 -7.96 3.53 -13.78
C PRO A 168 -9.30 3.67 -13.04
N ALA A 169 -9.89 2.56 -12.61
CA ALA A 169 -11.14 2.57 -11.86
C ALA A 169 -10.96 3.16 -10.46
N VAL A 170 -9.87 2.80 -9.78
CA VAL A 170 -9.48 3.40 -8.50
C VAL A 170 -9.24 4.90 -8.67
N ALA A 171 -8.50 5.33 -9.69
CA ALA A 171 -8.29 6.74 -9.98
C ALA A 171 -9.60 7.53 -10.07
N GLY A 172 -10.59 6.98 -10.80
CA GLY A 172 -11.92 7.61 -10.92
C GLY A 172 -12.67 7.70 -9.59
N ARG A 173 -12.53 6.71 -8.70
CA ARG A 173 -13.14 6.75 -7.35
C ARG A 173 -12.43 7.73 -6.43
N ILE A 174 -11.12 7.82 -6.51
CA ILE A 174 -10.35 8.83 -5.75
C ILE A 174 -10.75 10.25 -6.17
N GLU A 175 -10.90 10.53 -7.46
CA GLU A 175 -11.36 11.84 -7.92
C GLU A 175 -12.74 12.24 -7.39
N GLN A 176 -13.64 11.28 -7.18
CA GLN A 176 -14.95 11.56 -6.62
C GLN A 176 -14.89 12.12 -5.21
N LEU A 177 -13.80 11.87 -4.47
CA LEU A 177 -13.58 12.44 -3.13
C LEU A 177 -13.48 13.98 -3.16
N ALA A 178 -13.08 14.57 -4.28
CA ALA A 178 -13.02 16.02 -4.42
C ALA A 178 -14.40 16.68 -4.45
N SER A 179 -15.45 15.91 -4.69
CA SER A 179 -16.83 16.36 -4.82
C SER A 179 -17.69 16.06 -3.58
N SER A 180 -17.08 15.41 -2.58
CA SER A 180 -17.71 15.03 -1.31
C SER A 180 -17.41 16.06 -0.23
#